data_aa803da6205aad7b82160923e793fe15
#
_entry.id   aa803da6205aad7b82160923e793fe15
#
_cell.length_a   1.000
_cell.length_b   1.000
_cell.length_c   1.000
_cell.angle_alpha   90.00
_cell.angle_beta   90.00
_cell.angle_gamma   90.00
#
_symmetry.space_group_name_H-M   'P 1'
#
loop_
_entity.id
_entity.type
_entity.pdbx_description
1 polymer ?
#
loop_
_entity_poly.entity_id
_entity_poly.type
_entity_poly.pdbx_seq_one_letter_code
_entity_poly.pdbx_strand_id
1 'polypeptide(L)'
;MRVAFVLKGYPRLSEAFIAQEIAALERRGLEILIVSLRRPTDDRRHPVHREIRAAVNYLPEYLWREPLRVLRSWLNLRRDPRYAAARRLWLKDLRRDPTPNRIRRFGQALVLAAELPADIERLHAHFLHTPASVTRYAAALRGLPWTASAHAKDIWTTPEWEKREKLADCDWLV
;
A
#
# COMPACT_ATOMS: atom_id res chain seq x y z
N MET A 1 7.53 3.29 -17.36
CA MET A 1 6.48 3.36 -16.32
C MET A 1 7.05 2.77 -15.04
N ARG A 2 7.00 3.50 -13.96
CA ARG A 2 7.45 3.06 -12.63
C ARG A 2 6.27 2.93 -11.66
N VAL A 3 6.11 1.76 -11.04
CA VAL A 3 4.94 1.42 -10.23
C VAL A 3 5.37 1.03 -8.81
N ALA A 4 4.67 1.51 -7.79
CA ALA A 4 4.88 1.05 -6.43
C ALA A 4 3.87 -0.06 -6.06
N PHE A 5 4.38 -1.24 -5.73
CA PHE A 5 3.60 -2.41 -5.30
C PHE A 5 3.48 -2.42 -3.78
N VAL A 6 2.29 -2.23 -3.27
CA VAL A 6 2.01 -2.17 -1.83
C VAL A 6 1.56 -3.53 -1.33
N LEU A 7 2.40 -4.14 -0.49
CA LEU A 7 2.26 -5.50 0.02
C LEU A 7 2.09 -5.51 1.54
N LYS A 8 1.36 -6.50 2.05
CA LYS A 8 1.18 -6.66 3.50
C LYS A 8 2.51 -6.93 4.23
N GLY A 9 3.41 -7.68 3.61
CA GLY A 9 4.75 -8.01 4.09
C GLY A 9 5.57 -8.60 2.95
N TYR A 10 6.86 -8.29 2.90
CA TYR A 10 7.77 -8.81 1.87
C TYR A 10 9.19 -8.95 2.42
N PRO A 11 9.93 -10.01 2.07
CA PRO A 11 9.48 -11.22 1.36
C PRO A 11 8.62 -12.13 2.24
N ARG A 12 7.72 -12.90 1.63
CA ARG A 12 6.90 -13.93 2.32
C ARG A 12 6.85 -15.21 1.52
N LEU A 13 7.16 -16.33 2.16
CA LEU A 13 7.14 -17.65 1.51
C LEU A 13 5.74 -18.05 1.04
N SER A 14 4.70 -17.78 1.84
CA SER A 14 3.31 -18.09 1.53
C SER A 14 2.71 -17.25 0.40
N GLU A 15 3.39 -16.21 -0.04
CA GLU A 15 2.95 -15.27 -1.09
C GLU A 15 3.95 -15.29 -2.27
N ALA A 16 4.55 -16.45 -2.55
CA ALA A 16 5.52 -16.62 -3.64
C ALA A 16 4.95 -16.27 -5.02
N PHE A 17 3.63 -16.38 -5.22
CA PHE A 17 2.95 -15.98 -6.46
C PHE A 17 3.11 -14.47 -6.74
N ILE A 18 3.08 -13.60 -5.71
CA ILE A 18 3.34 -12.16 -5.85
C ILE A 18 4.80 -11.93 -6.29
N ALA A 19 5.74 -12.67 -5.71
CA ALA A 19 7.13 -12.56 -6.11
C ALA A 19 7.35 -13.04 -7.56
N GLN A 20 6.66 -14.09 -8.00
CA GLN A 20 6.68 -14.55 -9.40
C GLN A 20 6.11 -13.49 -10.35
N GLU A 21 5.02 -12.84 -9.98
CA GLU A 21 4.43 -11.75 -10.75
C GLU A 21 5.41 -10.58 -10.87
N ILE A 22 5.99 -10.12 -9.77
CA ILE A 22 6.97 -9.03 -9.77
C ILE A 22 8.16 -9.38 -10.66
N ALA A 23 8.75 -10.56 -10.52
CA ALA A 23 9.85 -11.01 -11.36
C ALA A 23 9.47 -11.06 -12.86
N ALA A 24 8.26 -11.50 -13.17
CA ALA A 24 7.76 -11.56 -14.54
C ALA A 24 7.55 -10.16 -15.15
N LEU A 25 7.06 -9.21 -14.36
CA LEU A 25 6.87 -7.82 -14.79
C LEU A 25 8.20 -7.09 -14.96
N GLU A 26 9.18 -7.30 -14.07
CA GLU A 26 10.53 -6.75 -14.24
C GLU A 26 11.21 -7.27 -15.51
N ARG A 27 11.05 -8.57 -15.84
CA ARG A 27 11.56 -9.13 -17.10
C ARG A 27 10.92 -8.51 -18.33
N ARG A 28 9.72 -7.95 -18.21
CA ARG A 28 9.01 -7.19 -19.26
C ARG A 28 9.35 -5.69 -19.28
N GLY A 29 10.29 -5.26 -18.45
CA GLY A 29 10.78 -3.89 -18.42
C GLY A 29 9.97 -2.94 -17.52
N LEU A 30 9.09 -3.45 -16.65
CA LEU A 30 8.41 -2.62 -15.66
C LEU A 30 9.38 -2.31 -14.50
N GLU A 31 9.52 -1.04 -14.16
CA GLU A 31 10.26 -0.63 -12.99
C GLU A 31 9.36 -0.68 -11.74
N ILE A 32 9.74 -1.47 -10.75
CA ILE A 32 8.93 -1.70 -9.56
C ILE A 32 9.64 -1.20 -8.31
N LEU A 33 8.90 -0.50 -7.46
CA LEU A 33 9.25 -0.23 -6.07
C LEU A 33 8.34 -1.09 -5.18
N ILE A 34 8.90 -1.95 -4.36
CA ILE A 34 8.11 -2.71 -3.39
C ILE A 34 7.96 -1.88 -2.12
N VAL A 35 6.71 -1.70 -1.69
CA VAL A 35 6.35 -1.06 -0.42
C VAL A 35 5.74 -2.10 0.50
N SER A 36 6.45 -2.45 1.56
CA SER A 36 6.00 -3.45 2.52
C SER A 36 5.46 -2.80 3.79
N LEU A 37 4.21 -3.13 4.17
CA LEU A 37 3.54 -2.55 5.35
C LEU A 37 4.15 -3.04 6.68
N ARG A 38 4.99 -4.06 6.63
CA ARG A 38 5.73 -4.59 7.79
C ARG A 38 6.99 -5.31 7.36
N ARG A 39 7.93 -5.47 8.26
CA ARG A 39 9.10 -6.32 8.04
C ARG A 39 8.69 -7.80 8.02
N PRO A 40 9.41 -8.64 7.29
CA PRO A 40 9.15 -10.07 7.29
C PRO A 40 9.42 -10.65 8.70
N THR A 41 8.61 -11.62 9.07
CA THR A 41 8.75 -12.38 10.32
C THR A 41 9.38 -13.74 10.11
N ASP A 42 9.58 -14.14 8.84
CA ASP A 42 10.15 -15.44 8.43
C ASP A 42 11.46 -15.20 7.66
N ASP A 43 12.51 -15.90 8.06
CA ASP A 43 13.82 -15.84 7.40
C ASP A 43 13.87 -16.68 6.12
N ARG A 44 12.89 -17.57 5.94
CA ARG A 44 12.80 -18.44 4.76
C ARG A 44 12.33 -17.66 3.55
N ARG A 45 13.05 -17.81 2.44
CA ARG A 45 12.76 -17.16 1.17
C ARG A 45 12.62 -18.18 0.06
N HIS A 46 11.63 -17.95 -0.82
CA HIS A 46 11.53 -18.70 -2.06
C HIS A 46 12.66 -18.27 -3.02
N PRO A 47 13.24 -19.17 -3.84
CA PRO A 47 14.30 -18.83 -4.79
C PRO A 47 13.98 -17.64 -5.69
N VAL A 48 12.72 -17.45 -6.11
CA VAL A 48 12.28 -16.33 -6.95
C VAL A 48 12.59 -14.96 -6.36
N HIS A 49 12.66 -14.82 -5.02
CA HIS A 49 13.01 -13.53 -4.40
C HIS A 49 14.44 -13.06 -4.71
N ARG A 50 15.33 -13.98 -5.16
CA ARG A 50 16.70 -13.64 -5.57
C ARG A 50 16.75 -13.05 -6.98
N GLU A 51 15.73 -13.26 -7.79
CA GLU A 51 15.63 -12.76 -9.15
C GLU A 51 15.11 -11.32 -9.20
N ILE A 52 14.42 -10.89 -8.12
CA ILE A 52 13.79 -9.56 -8.04
C ILE A 52 14.83 -8.51 -7.70
N ARG A 53 14.88 -7.47 -8.52
CA ARG A 53 15.79 -6.32 -8.39
C ARG A 53 15.13 -5.10 -7.74
N ALA A 54 13.83 -5.11 -7.63
CA ALA A 54 13.05 -4.03 -7.05
C ALA A 54 13.54 -3.67 -5.64
N ALA A 55 13.77 -2.39 -5.40
CA ALA A 55 14.05 -1.88 -4.06
C ALA A 55 12.84 -2.07 -3.15
N VAL A 56 13.07 -2.32 -1.86
CA VAL A 56 12.02 -2.52 -0.87
C VAL A 56 12.02 -1.38 0.14
N ASN A 57 10.92 -0.66 0.24
CA ASN A 57 10.67 0.32 1.29
C ASN A 57 9.74 -0.28 2.35
N TYR A 58 10.21 -0.32 3.60
CA TYR A 58 9.43 -0.81 4.74
C TYR A 58 8.76 0.35 5.46
N LEU A 59 7.43 0.31 5.55
CA LEU A 59 6.66 1.26 6.35
C LEU A 59 6.66 0.85 7.84
N PRO A 60 6.41 1.78 8.76
CA PRO A 60 6.25 1.45 10.17
C PRO A 60 5.05 0.52 10.37
N GLU A 61 5.29 -0.71 10.84
CA GLU A 61 4.22 -1.67 11.14
C GLU A 61 3.28 -1.12 12.20
N TYR A 62 3.86 -0.48 13.23
CA TYR A 62 3.15 0.24 14.28
C TYR A 62 3.66 1.67 14.34
N LEU A 63 2.76 2.65 14.34
CA LEU A 63 3.11 4.06 14.25
C LEU A 63 3.97 4.55 15.42
N TRP A 64 3.78 3.97 16.62
CA TRP A 64 4.56 4.32 17.82
C TRP A 64 6.02 3.84 17.79
N ARG A 65 6.39 2.92 16.88
CA ARG A 65 7.79 2.50 16.73
C ARG A 65 8.63 3.53 15.99
N GLU A 66 8.00 4.34 15.14
CA GLU A 66 8.67 5.37 14.34
C GLU A 66 7.87 6.70 14.38
N PRO A 67 7.58 7.25 15.57
CA PRO A 67 6.66 8.38 15.72
C PRO A 67 7.15 9.63 15.02
N LEU A 68 8.46 9.89 15.02
CA LEU A 68 9.07 11.05 14.36
C LEU A 68 8.93 10.96 12.82
N ARG A 69 9.05 9.76 12.24
CA ARG A 69 8.85 9.52 10.81
C ARG A 69 7.41 9.81 10.41
N VAL A 70 6.45 9.34 11.20
CA VAL A 70 5.03 9.60 10.96
C VAL A 70 4.71 11.10 11.11
N LEU A 71 5.22 11.74 12.18
CA LEU A 71 5.02 13.17 12.42
C LEU A 71 5.60 14.03 11.29
N ARG A 72 6.84 13.74 10.86
CA ARG A 72 7.48 14.43 9.74
C ARG A 72 6.68 14.28 8.46
N SER A 73 6.21 13.08 8.15
CA SER A 73 5.38 12.81 6.98
C SER A 73 4.07 13.60 7.03
N TRP A 74 3.41 13.64 8.18
CA TRP A 74 2.21 14.46 8.37
C TRP A 74 2.50 15.95 8.20
N LEU A 75 3.58 16.49 8.80
CA LEU A 75 3.96 17.90 8.67
C LEU A 75 4.21 18.29 7.23
N ASN A 76 4.85 17.42 6.43
CA ASN A 76 5.11 17.65 5.02
C ASN A 76 3.84 17.71 4.17
N LEU A 77 2.85 16.86 4.49
CA LEU A 77 1.65 16.69 3.67
C LEU A 77 0.46 17.55 4.11
N ARG A 78 0.38 17.97 5.37
CA ARG A 78 -0.81 18.63 5.94
C ARG A 78 -1.19 19.96 5.25
N ARG A 79 -0.25 20.57 4.54
CA ARG A 79 -0.46 21.82 3.77
C ARG A 79 -0.79 21.56 2.30
N ASP A 80 -0.66 20.35 1.82
CA ASP A 80 -1.04 19.98 0.44
C ASP A 80 -2.57 20.04 0.31
N PRO A 81 -3.12 20.67 -0.74
CA PRO A 81 -4.58 20.72 -0.98
C PRO A 81 -5.23 19.32 -0.97
N ARG A 82 -4.53 18.29 -1.43
CA ARG A 82 -5.01 16.91 -1.48
C ARG A 82 -5.16 16.27 -0.10
N TYR A 83 -4.47 16.78 0.91
CA TYR A 83 -4.55 16.26 2.28
C TYR A 83 -5.99 16.31 2.83
N ALA A 84 -6.70 17.39 2.57
CA ALA A 84 -8.09 17.55 3.05
C ALA A 84 -9.03 16.47 2.45
N ALA A 85 -8.84 16.12 1.18
CA ALA A 85 -9.62 15.06 0.52
C ALA A 85 -9.27 13.68 1.08
N ALA A 86 -8.00 13.35 1.20
CA ALA A 86 -7.54 12.08 1.77
C ALA A 86 -7.97 11.92 3.24
N ARG A 87 -7.91 12.99 4.04
CA ARG A 87 -8.38 12.98 5.43
C ARG A 87 -9.90 12.76 5.52
N ARG A 88 -10.69 13.39 4.65
CA ARG A 88 -12.16 13.16 4.61
C ARG A 88 -12.49 11.71 4.28
N LEU A 89 -11.78 11.14 3.31
CA LEU A 89 -11.90 9.73 2.93
C LEU A 89 -11.62 8.82 4.13
N TRP A 90 -10.48 9.01 4.79
CA TRP A 90 -10.12 8.27 5.98
C TRP A 90 -11.11 8.43 7.14
N LEU A 91 -11.58 9.66 7.42
CA LEU A 91 -12.56 9.91 8.49
C LEU A 91 -13.91 9.24 8.22
N LYS A 92 -14.33 9.17 6.96
CA LYS A 92 -15.53 8.42 6.55
C LYS A 92 -15.38 6.94 6.87
N ASP A 93 -14.22 6.36 6.53
CA ASP A 93 -13.91 4.96 6.82
C ASP A 93 -13.79 4.71 8.33
N LEU A 94 -13.15 5.62 9.08
CA LEU A 94 -12.97 5.53 10.53
C LEU A 94 -14.31 5.57 11.28
N ARG A 95 -15.31 6.32 10.80
CA ARG A 95 -16.66 6.33 11.41
C ARG A 95 -17.38 4.99 11.29
N ARG A 96 -17.08 4.22 10.22
CA ARG A 96 -17.68 2.91 9.97
C ARG A 96 -16.90 1.76 10.62
N ASP A 97 -15.59 1.94 10.77
CA ASP A 97 -14.67 0.98 11.37
C ASP A 97 -13.74 1.73 12.34
N PRO A 98 -14.22 2.08 13.57
CA PRO A 98 -13.47 2.87 14.54
C PRO A 98 -12.41 2.02 15.27
N THR A 99 -11.48 1.45 14.52
CA THR A 99 -10.42 0.59 15.06
C THR A 99 -9.04 1.25 15.02
N PRO A 100 -8.12 0.87 15.92
CA PRO A 100 -6.72 1.29 15.86
C PRO A 100 -6.05 0.93 14.51
N ASN A 101 -6.50 -0.15 13.88
CA ASN A 101 -6.02 -0.53 12.56
C ASN A 101 -6.34 0.52 11.49
N ARG A 102 -7.50 1.17 11.55
CA ARG A 102 -7.88 2.22 10.60
C ARG A 102 -6.98 3.46 10.77
N ILE A 103 -6.62 3.81 12.00
CA ILE A 103 -5.67 4.89 12.30
C ILE A 103 -4.28 4.52 11.76
N ARG A 104 -3.83 3.30 12.01
CA ARG A 104 -2.54 2.80 11.51
C ARG A 104 -2.45 2.87 9.99
N ARG A 105 -3.49 2.45 9.26
CA ARG A 105 -3.52 2.50 7.79
C ARG A 105 -3.34 3.92 7.26
N PHE A 106 -3.95 4.92 7.89
CA PHE A 106 -3.77 6.31 7.48
C PHE A 106 -2.36 6.83 7.80
N GLY A 107 -1.81 6.51 8.96
CA GLY A 107 -0.42 6.84 9.30
C GLY A 107 0.59 6.21 8.34
N GLN A 108 0.39 4.94 7.96
CA GLN A 108 1.21 4.28 6.94
C GLN A 108 1.05 4.96 5.56
N ALA A 109 -0.15 5.38 5.20
CA ALA A 109 -0.38 6.12 3.95
C ALA A 109 0.30 7.49 3.93
N LEU A 110 0.37 8.19 5.06
CA LEU A 110 1.13 9.44 5.19
C LEU A 110 2.63 9.20 4.94
N VAL A 111 3.20 8.17 5.56
CA VAL A 111 4.62 7.83 5.36
C VAL A 111 4.87 7.44 3.90
N LEU A 112 4.04 6.57 3.35
CA LEU A 112 4.14 6.17 1.94
C LEU A 112 4.09 7.39 1.02
N ALA A 113 3.08 8.24 1.16
CA ALA A 113 2.91 9.41 0.30
C ALA A 113 4.06 10.41 0.42
N ALA A 114 4.61 10.61 1.62
CA ALA A 114 5.72 11.54 1.84
C ALA A 114 7.07 11.04 1.29
N GLU A 115 7.28 9.72 1.29
CA GLU A 115 8.55 9.09 0.89
C GLU A 115 8.53 8.51 -0.51
N LEU A 116 7.36 8.49 -1.16
CA LEU A 116 7.23 7.96 -2.51
C LEU A 116 8.04 8.81 -3.51
N PRO A 117 8.95 8.22 -4.29
CA PRO A 117 9.67 8.93 -5.35
C PRO A 117 8.73 9.67 -6.30
N ALA A 118 9.21 10.80 -6.85
CA ALA A 118 8.39 11.66 -7.71
C ALA A 118 8.07 11.02 -9.06
N ASP A 119 8.88 10.08 -9.50
CA ASP A 119 8.78 9.35 -10.77
C ASP A 119 7.88 8.10 -10.71
N ILE A 120 7.25 7.84 -9.55
CA ILE A 120 6.20 6.82 -9.46
C ILE A 120 4.94 7.35 -10.14
N GLU A 121 4.46 6.62 -11.12
CA GLU A 121 3.31 6.97 -11.95
C GLU A 121 2.00 6.32 -11.48
N ARG A 122 2.09 5.19 -10.76
CA ARG A 122 0.94 4.40 -10.32
C ARG A 122 1.24 3.62 -9.03
N LEU A 123 0.20 3.39 -8.24
CA LEU A 123 0.25 2.47 -7.11
C LEU A 123 -0.52 1.18 -7.44
N HIS A 124 -0.01 0.04 -6.99
CA HIS A 124 -0.69 -1.25 -7.10
C HIS A 124 -0.74 -1.94 -5.73
N ALA A 125 -1.92 -2.34 -5.28
CA ALA A 125 -2.09 -3.06 -4.02
C ALA A 125 -2.34 -4.55 -4.25
N HIS A 126 -1.58 -5.41 -3.59
CA HIS A 126 -2.00 -6.79 -3.42
C HIS A 126 -2.83 -6.92 -2.15
N PHE A 127 -4.01 -7.50 -2.29
CA PHE A 127 -5.07 -7.64 -1.29
C PHE A 127 -5.93 -6.39 -1.08
N LEU A 128 -7.24 -6.60 -1.16
CA LEU A 128 -8.27 -5.56 -0.96
C LEU A 128 -8.34 -5.02 0.47
N HIS A 129 -7.83 -5.75 1.46
CA HIS A 129 -7.93 -5.38 2.87
C HIS A 129 -6.99 -4.21 3.22
N THR A 130 -5.97 -4.44 4.04
CA THR A 130 -5.08 -3.38 4.54
C THR A 130 -4.22 -2.74 3.45
N PRO A 131 -3.58 -3.50 2.52
CA PRO A 131 -2.77 -2.87 1.48
C PRO A 131 -3.57 -1.92 0.60
N ALA A 132 -4.77 -2.33 0.14
CA ALA A 132 -5.61 -1.45 -0.68
C ALA A 132 -6.10 -0.21 0.08
N SER A 133 -6.36 -0.29 1.40
CA SER A 133 -6.71 0.91 2.18
C SER A 133 -5.56 1.89 2.26
N VAL A 134 -4.33 1.42 2.53
CA VAL A 134 -3.12 2.26 2.58
C VAL A 134 -2.85 2.87 1.21
N THR A 135 -2.96 2.07 0.15
CA THR A 135 -2.77 2.51 -1.24
C THR A 135 -3.78 3.58 -1.62
N ARG A 136 -5.07 3.37 -1.34
CA ARG A 136 -6.16 4.32 -1.62
C ARG A 136 -5.91 5.68 -0.97
N TYR A 137 -5.53 5.71 0.31
CA TYR A 137 -5.24 6.96 1.00
C TYR A 137 -3.96 7.63 0.46
N ALA A 138 -2.91 6.85 0.18
CA ALA A 138 -1.67 7.39 -0.39
C ALA A 138 -1.88 7.92 -1.82
N ALA A 139 -2.67 7.22 -2.63
CA ALA A 139 -3.08 7.67 -3.97
C ALA A 139 -3.80 9.01 -3.92
N ALA A 140 -4.77 9.15 -2.98
CA ALA A 140 -5.47 10.42 -2.77
C ALA A 140 -4.52 11.55 -2.31
N LEU A 141 -3.54 11.27 -1.45
CA LEU A 141 -2.52 12.23 -1.00
C LEU A 141 -1.58 12.68 -2.12
N ARG A 142 -1.29 11.80 -3.08
CA ARG A 142 -0.36 12.07 -4.18
C ARG A 142 -1.04 12.49 -5.48
N GLY A 143 -2.36 12.27 -5.60
CA GLY A 143 -3.09 12.46 -6.85
C GLY A 143 -2.67 11.43 -7.91
N LEU A 144 -2.35 10.20 -7.50
CA LEU A 144 -1.92 9.12 -8.39
C LEU A 144 -3.06 8.14 -8.65
N PRO A 145 -3.12 7.55 -9.85
CA PRO A 145 -4.00 6.42 -10.11
C PRO A 145 -3.52 5.19 -9.33
N TRP A 146 -4.46 4.30 -9.02
CA TRP A 146 -4.13 3.06 -8.34
C TRP A 146 -4.96 1.89 -8.82
N THR A 147 -4.42 0.69 -8.63
CA THR A 147 -5.02 -0.58 -9.03
C THR A 147 -4.87 -1.60 -7.90
N ALA A 148 -5.60 -2.70 -7.96
CA ALA A 148 -5.47 -3.75 -6.95
C ALA A 148 -5.62 -5.15 -7.54
N SER A 149 -5.03 -6.14 -6.84
CA SER A 149 -5.30 -7.57 -7.02
C SER A 149 -6.02 -8.09 -5.79
N ALA A 150 -7.16 -8.75 -6.00
CA ALA A 150 -7.95 -9.38 -4.96
C ALA A 150 -7.63 -10.88 -4.88
N HIS A 151 -7.62 -11.43 -3.68
CA HIS A 151 -7.33 -12.83 -3.47
C HIS A 151 -8.36 -13.44 -2.53
N ALA A 152 -8.96 -14.55 -2.92
CA ALA A 152 -9.98 -15.33 -2.21
C ALA A 152 -10.44 -14.79 -0.84
N LYS A 153 -9.59 -14.90 0.18
CA LYS A 153 -9.94 -14.54 1.56
C LYS A 153 -10.33 -13.07 1.73
N ASP A 154 -9.63 -12.15 1.09
CA ASP A 154 -9.90 -10.71 1.27
C ASP A 154 -11.15 -10.25 0.52
N ILE A 155 -11.55 -10.97 -0.54
CA ILE A 155 -12.83 -10.75 -1.22
C ILE A 155 -13.99 -11.05 -0.25
N TRP A 156 -13.89 -12.14 0.51
CA TRP A 156 -14.97 -12.58 1.41
C TRP A 156 -14.96 -11.89 2.77
N THR A 157 -13.80 -11.47 3.26
CA THR A 157 -13.67 -10.89 4.61
C THR A 157 -13.68 -9.36 4.63
N THR A 158 -13.52 -8.69 3.49
CA THR A 158 -13.63 -7.23 3.42
C THR A 158 -15.12 -6.83 3.45
N PRO A 159 -15.51 -5.89 4.32
CA PRO A 159 -16.88 -5.40 4.37
C PRO A 159 -17.39 -4.90 3.01
N GLU A 160 -18.66 -5.13 2.71
CA GLU A 160 -19.25 -4.80 1.41
C GLU A 160 -19.11 -3.31 1.05
N TRP A 161 -19.32 -2.41 2.02
CA TRP A 161 -19.16 -0.99 1.81
C TRP A 161 -17.71 -0.61 1.43
N GLU A 162 -16.72 -1.30 2.02
CA GLU A 162 -15.31 -1.04 1.76
C GLU A 162 -14.91 -1.54 0.36
N LYS A 163 -15.42 -2.71 -0.04
CA LYS A 163 -15.24 -3.24 -1.40
C LYS A 163 -15.79 -2.28 -2.44
N ARG A 164 -17.06 -1.88 -2.30
CA ARG A 164 -17.72 -0.97 -3.25
C ARG A 164 -16.96 0.34 -3.42
N GLU A 165 -16.52 0.95 -2.33
CA GLU A 165 -15.79 2.21 -2.40
C GLU A 165 -14.40 2.05 -3.02
N LYS A 166 -13.69 0.97 -2.72
CA LYS A 166 -12.39 0.68 -3.34
C LYS A 166 -12.52 0.43 -4.84
N LEU A 167 -13.54 -0.33 -5.25
CA LEU A 167 -13.82 -0.59 -6.66
C LEU A 167 -14.22 0.67 -7.43
N ALA A 168 -14.92 1.60 -6.77
CA ALA A 168 -15.29 2.88 -7.38
C ALA A 168 -14.08 3.82 -7.56
N ASP A 169 -13.07 3.69 -6.70
CA ASP A 169 -11.91 4.60 -6.67
C ASP A 169 -10.69 4.03 -7.42
N CYS A 170 -10.58 2.72 -7.62
CA CYS A 170 -9.45 2.13 -8.34
C CYS A 170 -9.73 2.09 -9.86
N ASP A 171 -8.66 2.20 -10.66
CA ASP A 171 -8.79 2.16 -12.13
C ASP A 171 -9.22 0.76 -12.62
N TRP A 172 -8.70 -0.30 -11.99
CA TRP A 172 -9.08 -1.68 -12.27
C TRP A 172 -8.67 -2.62 -11.12
N LEU A 173 -9.36 -3.76 -11.05
CA LEU A 173 -9.13 -4.86 -10.13
C LEU A 173 -8.93 -6.17 -10.88
N VAL A 174 -7.99 -6.99 -10.42
CA VAL A 174 -7.77 -8.37 -10.89
C VAL A 174 -8.14 -9.35 -9.78
#